data_262d0480768d97839f7f321e1619a001
#
_entry.id   262d0480768d97839f7f321e1619a001
#
_cell.length_a   1.000
_cell.length_b   1.000
_cell.length_c   1.000
_cell.angle_alpha   90.00
_cell.angle_beta   90.00
_cell.angle_gamma   90.00
#
_symmetry.space_group_name_H-M   'P 1'
#
loop_
_entity.id
_entity.type
_entity.pdbx_description
1 polymer ?
#
loop_
_entity_poly.entity_id
_entity_poly.type
_entity_poly.pdbx_seq_one_letter_code
_entity_poly.pdbx_strand_id
1 'polypeptide(L)'
;MKATVYTGPSCTWCDRVKTLLKDNNYTIEEIQMNGAALEDLQTKFNKTIRTVPQVIIDNSLIGGYHEVEAHMKGPTAINKVY
;
A
#
# COMPACT_ATOMS: atom_id res chain seq x y z
N MET A 1 1.79 -0.15 14.65
CA MET A 1 2.02 0.70 13.47
C MET A 1 0.79 0.70 12.60
N LYS A 2 0.56 1.73 11.86
CA LYS A 2 -0.68 1.87 11.11
C LYS A 2 -0.41 2.08 9.63
N ALA A 3 -1.19 1.41 8.80
CA ALA A 3 -1.13 1.57 7.35
C ALA A 3 -2.54 1.91 6.84
N THR A 4 -2.62 2.81 5.88
CA THR A 4 -3.88 3.10 5.20
C THR A 4 -3.86 2.39 3.86
N VAL A 5 -4.88 1.59 3.57
CA VAL A 5 -4.96 0.80 2.36
C VAL A 5 -6.18 1.22 1.56
N TYR A 6 -5.93 1.70 0.35
CA TYR A 6 -7.01 2.05 -0.57
C TYR A 6 -7.31 0.81 -1.41
N THR A 7 -8.54 0.33 -1.34
CA THR A 7 -8.95 -0.92 -1.96
C THR A 7 -10.03 -0.70 -3.00
N GLY A 8 -10.27 -1.70 -3.83
CA GLY A 8 -11.37 -1.71 -4.79
C GLY A 8 -12.16 -3.00 -4.68
N PRO A 9 -13.28 -3.11 -5.38
CA PRO A 9 -14.10 -4.31 -5.34
C PRO A 9 -13.38 -5.46 -6.03
N SER A 10 -13.58 -6.66 -5.53
CA SER A 10 -13.03 -7.89 -6.12
C SER A 10 -11.53 -7.84 -6.36
N CYS A 11 -10.81 -7.27 -5.44
CA CYS A 11 -9.38 -7.10 -5.61
C CYS A 11 -8.62 -8.12 -4.77
N THR A 12 -8.10 -9.16 -5.42
CA THR A 12 -7.32 -10.20 -4.75
C THR A 12 -6.03 -9.63 -4.15
N TRP A 13 -5.38 -8.73 -4.87
CA TRP A 13 -4.15 -8.13 -4.39
C TRP A 13 -4.38 -7.22 -3.18
N CYS A 14 -5.57 -6.63 -3.08
CA CYS A 14 -5.93 -5.87 -1.89
C CYS A 14 -5.97 -6.78 -0.66
N ASP A 15 -6.55 -7.96 -0.81
CA ASP A 15 -6.60 -8.93 0.27
C ASP A 15 -5.20 -9.40 0.65
N ARG A 16 -4.35 -9.63 -0.33
CA ARG A 16 -2.98 -10.08 -0.08
C ARG A 16 -2.16 -9.03 0.65
N VAL A 17 -2.30 -7.76 0.27
CA VAL A 17 -1.53 -6.71 0.93
C VAL A 17 -2.01 -6.50 2.36
N LYS A 18 -3.31 -6.66 2.61
CA LYS A 18 -3.83 -6.54 3.97
C LYS A 18 -3.27 -7.65 4.86
N THR A 19 -3.20 -8.87 4.34
CA THR A 19 -2.62 -9.99 5.08
C THR A 19 -1.13 -9.73 5.36
N LEU A 20 -0.40 -9.28 4.35
CA LEU A 20 1.01 -8.97 4.52
C LEU A 20 1.23 -7.93 5.62
N LEU A 21 0.43 -6.88 5.63
CA LEU A 21 0.55 -5.83 6.63
C LEU A 21 0.22 -6.35 8.03
N LYS A 22 -0.83 -7.15 8.15
CA LYS A 22 -1.21 -7.72 9.45
C LYS A 22 -0.12 -8.65 9.97
N ASP A 23 0.50 -9.43 9.10
CA ASP A 23 1.58 -10.33 9.48
C ASP A 23 2.81 -9.55 9.96
N ASN A 24 2.91 -8.30 9.62
CA ASN A 24 4.00 -7.44 10.06
C ASN A 24 3.55 -6.46 11.17
N ASN A 25 2.46 -6.79 11.83
CA ASN A 25 1.96 -6.05 13.00
C ASN A 25 1.44 -4.65 12.70
N TYR A 26 0.94 -4.44 11.49
CA TYR A 26 0.31 -3.17 11.15
C TYR A 26 -1.19 -3.23 11.43
N THR A 27 -1.72 -2.14 11.94
CA THR A 27 -3.16 -1.92 12.01
C THR A 27 -3.58 -1.27 10.71
N ILE A 28 -4.65 -1.77 10.11
CA ILE A 28 -5.06 -1.31 8.79
C ILE A 28 -6.27 -0.40 8.87
N GLU A 29 -6.17 0.74 8.19
CA GLU A 29 -7.32 1.58 7.91
C GLU A 29 -7.66 1.38 6.44
N GLU A 30 -8.80 0.82 6.15
CA GLU A 30 -9.19 0.50 4.79
C GLU A 30 -10.11 1.58 4.22
N ILE A 31 -9.81 2.07 3.03
CA ILE A 31 -10.60 3.10 2.38
C ILE A 31 -10.94 2.60 0.98
N GLN A 32 -12.20 2.67 0.60
CA GLN A 32 -12.60 2.30 -0.75
C GLN A 32 -12.15 3.36 -1.74
N MET A 33 -11.46 2.94 -2.78
CA MET A 33 -11.02 3.86 -3.82
C MET A 33 -12.24 4.29 -4.65
N ASN A 34 -12.44 5.58 -4.74
CA ASN A 34 -13.47 6.16 -5.59
C ASN A 34 -12.89 7.41 -6.23
N GLY A 35 -13.69 8.13 -7.03
CA GLY A 35 -13.18 9.29 -7.74
C GLY A 35 -12.57 10.36 -6.84
N ALA A 36 -13.22 10.65 -5.72
CA ALA A 36 -12.71 11.65 -4.78
C ALA A 36 -11.45 11.17 -4.08
N ALA A 37 -11.40 9.92 -3.64
CA ALA A 37 -10.23 9.37 -2.99
C ALA A 37 -9.04 9.31 -3.94
N LEU A 38 -9.29 8.93 -5.19
CA LEU A 38 -8.26 8.88 -6.21
C LEU A 38 -7.67 10.26 -6.46
N GLU A 39 -8.52 11.27 -6.61
CA GLU A 39 -8.08 12.62 -6.85
C GLU A 39 -7.24 13.14 -5.67
N ASP A 40 -7.68 12.88 -4.46
CA ASP A 40 -6.95 13.29 -3.27
C ASP A 40 -5.57 12.65 -3.21
N LEU A 41 -5.47 11.37 -3.51
CA LEU A 41 -4.19 10.69 -3.52
C LEU A 41 -3.26 11.23 -4.59
N GLN A 42 -3.75 11.41 -5.79
CA GLN A 42 -2.93 11.91 -6.89
C GLN A 42 -2.43 13.32 -6.60
N THR A 43 -3.27 14.15 -6.01
CA THR A 43 -2.89 15.51 -5.66
C THR A 43 -1.88 15.52 -4.52
N LYS A 44 -2.15 14.73 -3.48
CA LYS A 44 -1.30 14.73 -2.30
C LYS A 44 0.12 14.24 -2.59
N PHE A 45 0.25 13.22 -3.42
CA PHE A 45 1.54 12.62 -3.72
C PHE A 45 2.09 12.99 -5.08
N ASN A 46 1.37 13.82 -5.83
CA ASN A 46 1.78 14.29 -7.15
C ASN A 46 2.16 13.13 -8.07
N LYS A 47 1.32 12.12 -8.11
CA LYS A 47 1.53 10.94 -8.94
C LYS A 47 0.24 10.55 -9.64
N THR A 48 0.35 9.92 -10.79
CA THR A 48 -0.78 9.31 -11.46
C THR A 48 -0.99 7.92 -10.87
N ILE A 49 -2.17 7.66 -10.36
CA ILE A 49 -2.49 6.39 -9.74
C ILE A 49 -3.57 5.70 -10.56
N ARG A 50 -3.31 4.45 -10.95
CA ARG A 50 -4.23 3.73 -11.83
C ARG A 50 -4.68 2.39 -11.28
N THR A 51 -4.17 1.96 -10.17
CA THR A 51 -4.43 0.61 -9.67
C THR A 51 -4.72 0.62 -8.18
N VAL A 52 -5.32 -0.46 -7.72
CA VAL A 52 -5.45 -0.77 -6.30
C VAL A 52 -4.79 -2.13 -6.07
N PRO A 53 -4.28 -2.42 -4.90
CA PRO A 53 -4.30 -1.57 -3.71
C PRO A 53 -3.27 -0.44 -3.77
N GLN A 54 -3.48 0.61 -2.98
CA GLN A 54 -2.48 1.64 -2.76
C GLN A 54 -2.33 1.83 -1.25
N VAL A 55 -1.11 1.77 -0.77
CA VAL A 55 -0.83 1.75 0.66
C VAL A 55 0.00 2.95 1.09
N ILE A 56 -0.42 3.57 2.19
CA ILE A 56 0.30 4.69 2.78
C ILE A 56 0.80 4.24 4.16
N ILE A 57 2.07 4.43 4.41
CA ILE A 57 2.69 4.15 5.70
C ILE A 57 3.52 5.38 6.08
N ASP A 58 3.32 5.88 7.28
CA ASP A 58 4.06 7.05 7.79
C ASP A 58 3.95 8.25 6.84
N ASN A 59 2.75 8.49 6.34
CA ASN A 59 2.44 9.60 5.44
C ASN A 59 3.18 9.52 4.09
N SER A 60 3.69 8.35 3.75
CA SER A 60 4.36 8.14 2.47
C SER A 60 3.58 7.12 1.64
N LEU A 61 3.38 7.40 0.39
CA LEU A 61 2.73 6.46 -0.50
C LEU A 61 3.74 5.38 -0.88
N ILE A 62 3.50 4.18 -0.41
CA ILE A 62 4.38 3.04 -0.67
C ILE A 62 4.06 2.42 -2.03
N GLY A 63 2.78 2.29 -2.35
CA GLY A 63 2.33 1.71 -3.61
C GLY A 63 1.47 0.48 -3.42
N GLY A 64 1.58 -0.47 -4.33
CA GLY A 64 0.81 -1.70 -4.30
C GLY A 64 1.49 -2.82 -3.54
N TYR A 65 1.05 -4.05 -3.78
CA TYR A 65 1.54 -5.19 -3.02
C TYR A 65 3.06 -5.37 -3.12
N HIS A 66 3.60 -5.30 -4.33
CA HIS A 66 5.03 -5.57 -4.51
C HIS A 66 5.89 -4.49 -3.84
N GLU A 67 5.43 -3.24 -3.88
CA GLU A 67 6.13 -2.16 -3.23
C GLU A 67 6.08 -2.29 -1.71
N VAL A 68 4.93 -2.73 -1.17
CA VAL A 68 4.80 -2.97 0.26
C VAL A 68 5.68 -4.14 0.69
N GLU A 69 5.73 -5.20 -0.10
CA GLU A 69 6.57 -6.34 0.20
C GLU A 69 8.04 -5.91 0.25
N ALA A 70 8.49 -5.12 -0.70
CA ALA A 70 9.85 -4.60 -0.70
C ALA A 70 10.10 -3.70 0.52
N HIS A 71 9.12 -2.89 0.88
CA HIS A 71 9.22 -2.03 2.05
C HIS A 71 9.39 -2.85 3.33
N MET A 72 8.64 -3.95 3.46
CA MET A 72 8.74 -4.82 4.63
C MET A 72 10.11 -5.50 4.73
N LYS A 73 10.67 -5.88 3.59
CA LYS A 73 11.99 -6.51 3.59
C LYS A 73 13.10 -5.51 3.83
N GLY A 74 12.91 -4.28 3.40
CA GLY A 74 13.87 -3.21 3.61
C GLY A 74 15.18 -3.41 2.87
N PRO A 75 16.15 -2.56 3.13
CA PRO A 75 17.45 -2.63 2.45
C PRO A 75 18.19 -3.93 2.68
N THR A 76 17.95 -4.57 3.81
CA THR A 76 18.63 -5.82 4.13
C THR A 76 18.33 -6.90 3.10
N ALA A 77 17.13 -6.91 2.58
CA ALA A 77 16.77 -7.90 1.59
C ALA A 77 17.58 -7.76 0.33
N ILE A 78 17.93 -6.55 -0.02
CA ILE A 78 18.73 -6.33 -1.19
C ILE A 78 20.13 -6.81 -0.99
N ASN A 79 20.66 -6.60 0.18
CA ASN A 79 22.02 -6.97 0.46
C ASN A 79 22.24 -8.46 0.56
N LYS A 80 21.19 -9.20 0.70
CA LYS A 80 21.36 -10.60 0.77
C LYS A 80 21.49 -11.26 -0.52
N VAL A 81 21.42 -10.43 -1.45
CA VAL A 81 21.51 -10.98 -2.64
C VAL A 81 22.76 -11.30 -2.90
N TYR A 82 23.11 -11.76 -2.61
CA TYR A 82 24.20 -11.88 -3.00
C TYR A 82 24.72 -12.70 -2.72
#